data_b43ef3d14d2ccd445fb13dafb44ec8e2
#
_entry.id   b43ef3d14d2ccd445fb13dafb44ec8e2
#
_cell.length_a   1.000
_cell.length_b   1.000
_cell.length_c   1.000
_cell.angle_alpha   90.00
_cell.angle_beta   90.00
_cell.angle_gamma   90.00
#
_symmetry.space_group_name_H-M   'P 1'
#
loop_
_entity.id
_entity.type
_entity.pdbx_description
1 polymer ?
#
loop_
_entity_poly.entity_id
_entity_poly.type
_entity_poly.pdbx_seq_one_letter_code
_entity_poly.pdbx_strand_id
1 'polypeptide(L)'
;MMAQAVQWWSEPVRRRCSGWHRENATPLPGAQTPFQRLLGEARWQSLPEATRRRFSRHLGAHACIAYVGEVVECRMRWAGWLLAQAARLAGAPLPLGRDTGVAASVSVTGDAEGLGQYWTRQYGRRRGFPQVIHSCKRFAGPTGLEEYLGLGIGIALTLDAVDGSLLFLSDHYFVQAGALRLHLPRWLSPGRLVIGHVDLGEGRFVFTLDLIHPLLGELIHQLVVFADPKDMT
;
A
#
# COMPACT_ATOMS: atom_id res chain seq x y z
N MET A 1 3.32 -27.33 28.32
CA MET A 1 4.53 -26.48 28.12
C MET A 1 4.59 -25.82 26.73
N MET A 2 3.49 -25.67 26.00
CA MET A 2 3.46 -25.00 24.67
C MET A 2 2.70 -23.66 24.61
N ALA A 3 2.12 -23.20 25.72
CA ALA A 3 1.30 -21.98 25.72
C ALA A 3 2.09 -20.69 26.00
N GLN A 4 3.36 -20.76 26.44
CA GLN A 4 4.15 -19.58 26.77
C GLN A 4 5.01 -19.01 25.64
N ALA A 5 5.21 -19.75 24.56
CA ALA A 5 6.06 -19.31 23.44
C ALA A 5 5.39 -18.28 22.50
N VAL A 6 4.07 -18.15 22.55
CA VAL A 6 3.32 -17.24 21.66
C VAL A 6 3.28 -15.80 22.17
N GLN A 7 3.57 -15.58 23.44
CA GLN A 7 3.47 -14.26 24.08
C GLN A 7 4.62 -13.30 23.76
N TRP A 8 5.76 -13.80 23.31
CA TRP A 8 6.97 -12.99 23.06
C TRP A 8 6.97 -12.21 21.74
N TRP A 9 6.11 -12.58 20.78
CA TRP A 9 6.07 -11.92 19.46
C TRP A 9 5.06 -10.78 19.37
N SER A 10 4.19 -10.61 20.34
CA SER A 10 3.09 -9.63 20.27
C SER A 10 3.41 -8.26 20.91
N GLU A 11 4.35 -8.19 21.83
CA GLU A 11 4.58 -6.95 22.60
C GLU A 11 5.36 -5.82 21.88
N PRO A 12 6.40 -6.08 21.06
CA PRO A 12 7.12 -4.98 20.41
C PRO A 12 6.32 -4.22 19.35
N VAL A 13 5.34 -4.90 18.73
CA VAL A 13 4.49 -4.31 17.69
C VAL A 13 3.40 -3.44 18.31
N ARG A 14 2.83 -3.84 19.45
CA ARG A 14 1.78 -3.07 20.14
C ARG A 14 2.26 -1.74 20.69
N ARG A 15 3.49 -1.63 21.19
CA ARG A 15 4.00 -0.39 21.80
C ARG A 15 4.31 0.73 20.81
N ARG A 16 4.47 0.45 19.52
CA ARG A 16 4.77 1.49 18.51
C ARG A 16 3.54 2.12 17.88
N CYS A 17 2.36 1.56 18.08
CA CYS A 17 1.10 2.08 17.54
C CYS A 17 0.18 2.72 18.60
N SER A 18 0.52 2.69 19.89
CA SER A 18 -0.37 3.01 21.00
C SER A 18 -0.50 4.50 21.37
N GLY A 19 -0.23 5.41 20.45
CA GLY A 19 -0.28 6.85 20.71
C GLY A 19 -1.62 7.56 20.47
N TRP A 20 -2.67 6.86 20.02
CA TRP A 20 -3.94 7.50 19.66
C TRP A 20 -5.12 6.65 20.10
N HIS A 21 -5.63 6.93 21.30
CA HIS A 21 -6.94 6.43 21.73
C HIS A 21 -8.04 7.27 21.06
N ARG A 22 -8.80 6.66 20.17
CA ARG A 22 -10.17 7.07 19.83
C ARG A 22 -11.07 5.84 19.92
N GLU A 23 -12.22 6.05 20.56
CA GLU A 23 -13.26 5.06 20.78
C GLU A 23 -13.64 4.33 19.48
N ASN A 24 -13.81 3.01 19.57
CA ASN A 24 -14.28 2.14 18.51
C ASN A 24 -15.67 2.56 18.03
N ALA A 25 -15.74 3.43 17.05
CA ALA A 25 -17.00 3.75 16.38
C ALA A 25 -17.16 2.76 15.21
N THR A 26 -18.07 1.82 15.35
CA THR A 26 -18.61 1.06 14.21
C THR A 26 -19.19 2.09 13.22
N PRO A 27 -18.77 2.10 11.94
CA PRO A 27 -19.32 3.03 10.97
C PRO A 27 -20.84 2.86 10.88
N LEU A 28 -21.59 3.95 11.01
CA LEU A 28 -23.03 3.94 10.80
C LEU A 28 -23.33 3.47 9.37
N PRO A 29 -24.40 2.68 9.17
CA PRO A 29 -24.87 2.33 7.83
C PRO A 29 -25.06 3.59 6.99
N GLY A 30 -24.40 3.69 5.82
CA GLY A 30 -24.43 4.88 4.97
C GLY A 30 -23.29 5.89 5.18
N ALA A 31 -22.37 5.66 6.15
CA ALA A 31 -21.20 6.52 6.30
C ALA A 31 -20.23 6.33 5.13
N GLN A 32 -19.79 7.46 4.55
CA GLN A 32 -18.78 7.45 3.49
C GLN A 32 -17.47 6.78 3.98
N THR A 33 -16.89 5.92 3.13
CA THR A 33 -15.59 5.33 3.43
C THR A 33 -14.49 6.40 3.44
N PRO A 34 -13.37 6.16 4.13
CA PRO A 34 -12.25 7.10 4.13
C PRO A 34 -11.75 7.44 2.72
N PHE A 35 -11.66 6.45 1.82
CA PHE A 35 -11.25 6.67 0.43
C PHE A 35 -12.24 7.53 -0.35
N GLN A 36 -13.55 7.29 -0.17
CA GLN A 36 -14.62 8.10 -0.79
C GLN A 36 -14.55 9.55 -0.33
N ARG A 37 -14.37 9.81 0.97
CA ARG A 37 -14.22 11.16 1.52
C ARG A 37 -13.02 11.90 0.95
N LEU A 38 -11.86 11.21 0.82
CA LEU A 38 -10.63 11.81 0.31
C LEU A 38 -10.71 12.12 -1.18
N LEU A 39 -11.36 11.25 -1.95
CA LEU A 39 -11.49 11.41 -3.40
C LEU A 39 -12.57 12.43 -3.77
N GLY A 40 -13.60 12.56 -2.92
CA GLY A 40 -14.82 13.33 -3.18
C GLY A 40 -15.83 12.55 -4.03
N GLU A 41 -17.12 12.90 -3.88
CA GLU A 41 -18.23 12.12 -4.43
C GLU A 41 -18.16 11.99 -5.96
N ALA A 42 -17.92 13.10 -6.67
CA ALA A 42 -17.93 13.10 -8.14
C ALA A 42 -16.87 12.14 -8.73
N ARG A 43 -15.63 12.20 -8.20
CA ARG A 43 -14.54 11.31 -8.64
C ARG A 43 -14.77 9.87 -8.17
N TRP A 44 -15.35 9.68 -6.99
CA TRP A 44 -15.70 8.35 -6.49
C TRP A 44 -16.71 7.65 -7.42
N GLN A 45 -17.73 8.38 -7.88
CA GLN A 45 -18.74 7.84 -8.79
C GLN A 45 -18.22 7.58 -10.21
N SER A 46 -17.15 8.25 -10.64
CA SER A 46 -16.52 7.96 -11.94
C SER A 46 -15.72 6.66 -11.96
N LEU A 47 -15.44 6.05 -10.78
CA LEU A 47 -14.76 4.76 -10.71
C LEU A 47 -15.71 3.60 -11.04
N PRO A 48 -15.22 2.52 -11.66
CA PRO A 48 -15.98 1.28 -11.84
C PRO A 48 -16.53 0.76 -10.51
N GLU A 49 -17.69 0.14 -10.54
CA GLU A 49 -18.33 -0.41 -9.33
C GLU A 49 -17.45 -1.42 -8.61
N ALA A 50 -16.74 -2.28 -9.34
CA ALA A 50 -15.82 -3.24 -8.77
C ALA A 50 -14.67 -2.55 -7.99
N THR A 51 -14.13 -1.44 -8.51
CA THR A 51 -13.13 -0.63 -7.79
C THR A 51 -13.73 -0.04 -6.53
N ARG A 52 -14.89 0.58 -6.62
CA ARG A 52 -15.60 1.13 -5.46
C ARG A 52 -15.86 0.06 -4.41
N ARG A 53 -16.32 -1.13 -4.79
CA ARG A 53 -16.56 -2.26 -3.89
C ARG A 53 -15.28 -2.70 -3.17
N ARG A 54 -14.12 -2.78 -3.86
CA ARG A 54 -12.83 -3.15 -3.24
C ARG A 54 -12.38 -2.13 -2.20
N PHE A 55 -12.54 -0.84 -2.48
CA PHE A 55 -12.10 0.25 -1.58
C PHE A 55 -13.17 0.72 -0.58
N SER A 56 -14.41 0.23 -0.69
CA SER A 56 -15.47 0.47 0.31
C SER A 56 -15.40 -0.47 1.50
N ARG A 57 -14.64 -1.57 1.41
CA ARG A 57 -14.63 -2.57 2.47
C ARG A 57 -14.03 -2.03 3.77
N HIS A 58 -14.84 -2.08 4.82
CA HIS A 58 -14.34 -1.90 6.16
C HIS A 58 -13.78 -3.23 6.66
N LEU A 59 -12.47 -3.27 6.89
CA LEU A 59 -11.79 -4.44 7.43
C LEU A 59 -11.62 -4.25 8.93
N GLY A 60 -12.34 -5.03 9.72
CA GLY A 60 -12.10 -5.10 11.15
C GLY A 60 -10.76 -5.75 11.49
N ALA A 61 -10.35 -5.68 12.75
CA ALA A 61 -9.05 -6.15 13.25
C ALA A 61 -8.71 -7.63 12.95
N HIS A 62 -9.71 -8.44 12.67
CA HIS A 62 -9.56 -9.88 12.42
C HIS A 62 -9.93 -10.26 10.97
N ALA A 63 -10.26 -9.28 10.13
CA ALA A 63 -10.59 -9.51 8.74
C ALA A 63 -9.35 -9.36 7.86
N CYS A 64 -9.19 -10.32 6.94
CA CYS A 64 -8.13 -10.31 5.94
C CYS A 64 -8.75 -10.61 4.58
N ILE A 65 -8.41 -9.82 3.58
CA ILE A 65 -8.71 -10.13 2.19
C ILE A 65 -7.40 -10.39 1.47
N ALA A 66 -7.32 -11.50 0.74
CA ALA A 66 -6.16 -11.84 -0.06
C ALA A 66 -6.53 -11.90 -1.54
N TYR A 67 -5.75 -11.22 -2.36
CA TYR A 67 -5.81 -11.28 -3.80
C TYR A 67 -4.60 -12.03 -4.32
N VAL A 68 -4.80 -12.88 -5.31
CA VAL A 68 -3.72 -13.64 -5.96
C VAL A 68 -3.60 -13.20 -7.41
N GLY A 69 -2.40 -13.27 -7.93
CA GLY A 69 -2.14 -12.77 -9.28
C GLY A 69 -0.75 -13.08 -9.77
N GLU A 70 -0.32 -12.30 -10.75
CA GLU A 70 0.95 -12.49 -11.45
C GLU A 70 1.59 -11.16 -11.80
N VAL A 71 2.91 -11.06 -11.65
CA VAL A 71 3.70 -9.93 -12.16
C VAL A 71 3.81 -10.08 -13.67
N VAL A 72 3.13 -9.22 -14.42
CA VAL A 72 3.10 -9.25 -15.89
C VAL A 72 4.24 -8.45 -16.48
N GLU A 73 4.53 -7.29 -15.91
CA GLU A 73 5.59 -6.41 -16.37
C GLU A 73 6.40 -5.85 -15.21
N CYS A 74 7.72 -5.79 -15.38
CA CYS A 74 8.61 -5.12 -14.46
C CYS A 74 9.82 -4.55 -15.20
N ARG A 75 9.85 -3.23 -15.34
CA ARG A 75 10.99 -2.47 -15.85
C ARG A 75 11.69 -1.79 -14.69
N MET A 76 13.02 -1.87 -14.67
CA MET A 76 13.81 -1.24 -13.62
C MET A 76 15.14 -0.80 -14.22
N ARG A 77 15.39 0.49 -14.15
CA ARG A 77 16.71 1.05 -14.57
C ARG A 77 17.75 0.78 -13.48
N TRP A 78 19.02 0.92 -13.83
CA TRP A 78 20.11 0.69 -12.87
C TRP A 78 20.00 1.56 -11.60
N ALA A 79 19.59 2.83 -11.76
CA ALA A 79 19.36 3.74 -10.62
C ALA A 79 18.18 3.29 -9.75
N GLY A 80 17.11 2.79 -10.35
CA GLY A 80 15.98 2.18 -9.63
C GLY A 80 16.40 0.93 -8.88
N TRP A 81 17.26 0.09 -9.48
CA TRP A 81 17.81 -1.07 -8.82
C TRP A 81 18.68 -0.69 -7.59
N LEU A 82 19.59 0.27 -7.75
CA LEU A 82 20.40 0.78 -6.63
C LEU A 82 19.52 1.32 -5.50
N LEU A 83 18.50 2.11 -5.83
CA LEU A 83 17.53 2.61 -4.88
C LEU A 83 16.80 1.49 -4.16
N ALA A 84 16.34 0.47 -4.89
CA ALA A 84 15.66 -0.69 -4.32
C ALA A 84 16.58 -1.48 -3.37
N GLN A 85 17.88 -1.64 -3.70
CA GLN A 85 18.85 -2.28 -2.81
C GLN A 85 19.09 -1.42 -1.55
N ALA A 86 19.24 -0.12 -1.68
CA ALA A 86 19.36 0.79 -0.52
C ALA A 86 18.11 0.76 0.37
N ALA A 87 16.93 0.73 -0.24
CA ALA A 87 15.64 0.66 0.46
C ALA A 87 15.44 -0.65 1.25
N ARG A 88 16.27 -1.68 1.03
CA ARG A 88 16.26 -2.90 1.88
C ARG A 88 16.52 -2.59 3.34
N LEU A 89 17.32 -1.57 3.62
CA LEU A 89 17.56 -1.11 5.00
C LEU A 89 16.28 -0.56 5.65
N ALA A 90 15.31 -0.13 4.86
CA ALA A 90 14.02 0.40 5.31
C ALA A 90 12.84 -0.56 5.09
N GLY A 91 13.09 -1.88 5.08
CA GLY A 91 12.04 -2.89 4.93
C GLY A 91 11.77 -3.32 3.48
N ALA A 92 12.65 -2.98 2.53
CA ALA A 92 12.56 -3.35 1.11
C ALA A 92 11.21 -3.00 0.44
N PRO A 93 10.72 -1.75 0.54
CA PRO A 93 9.38 -1.36 0.06
C PRO A 93 9.23 -1.35 -1.47
N LEU A 94 10.32 -1.51 -2.21
CA LEU A 94 10.37 -1.52 -3.66
C LEU A 94 10.66 -2.92 -4.21
N PRO A 95 10.24 -3.27 -5.43
CA PRO A 95 10.65 -4.51 -6.09
C PRO A 95 12.17 -4.64 -6.13
N LEU A 96 12.71 -5.82 -5.78
CA LEU A 96 14.16 -6.07 -5.76
C LEU A 96 14.68 -6.72 -7.05
N GLY A 97 13.80 -7.13 -7.94
CA GLY A 97 14.12 -7.82 -9.19
C GLY A 97 13.20 -7.38 -10.33
N ARG A 98 13.45 -7.95 -11.50
CA ARG A 98 12.69 -7.71 -12.74
C ARG A 98 11.94 -8.95 -13.18
N ASP A 99 11.69 -9.89 -12.26
CA ASP A 99 11.05 -11.15 -12.60
C ASP A 99 9.58 -10.89 -13.03
N THR A 100 9.22 -11.47 -14.17
CA THR A 100 7.86 -11.48 -14.73
C THR A 100 7.41 -12.91 -14.92
N GLY A 101 6.11 -13.15 -15.05
CA GLY A 101 5.53 -14.49 -15.09
C GLY A 101 5.70 -15.21 -13.75
N VAL A 102 5.74 -14.46 -12.64
CA VAL A 102 5.89 -14.99 -11.28
C VAL A 102 4.65 -14.67 -10.47
N ALA A 103 4.28 -15.60 -9.59
CA ALA A 103 3.12 -15.43 -8.73
C ALA A 103 3.25 -14.19 -7.85
N ALA A 104 2.13 -13.51 -7.67
CA ALA A 104 2.00 -12.39 -6.75
C ALA A 104 0.79 -12.59 -5.83
N SER A 105 0.89 -12.11 -4.61
CA SER A 105 -0.27 -11.99 -3.73
C SER A 105 -0.23 -10.67 -2.96
N VAL A 106 -1.40 -10.15 -2.65
CA VAL A 106 -1.55 -9.02 -1.73
C VAL A 106 -2.62 -9.36 -0.71
N SER A 107 -2.29 -9.24 0.56
CA SER A 107 -3.26 -9.34 1.64
C SER A 107 -3.44 -7.97 2.31
N VAL A 108 -4.67 -7.64 2.58
CA VAL A 108 -5.08 -6.41 3.27
C VAL A 108 -5.79 -6.80 4.54
N THR A 109 -5.29 -6.32 5.67
CA THR A 109 -5.88 -6.50 6.99
C THR A 109 -6.21 -5.16 7.61
N GLY A 110 -7.32 -5.08 8.34
CA GLY A 110 -7.67 -3.89 9.09
C GLY A 110 -6.74 -3.69 10.29
N ASP A 111 -6.51 -2.43 10.62
CA ASP A 111 -5.90 -2.06 11.90
C ASP A 111 -6.90 -2.31 13.04
N ALA A 112 -6.41 -2.77 14.19
CA ALA A 112 -7.23 -3.02 15.38
C ALA A 112 -8.00 -1.77 15.86
N GLU A 113 -7.45 -0.60 15.58
CA GLU A 113 -8.04 0.69 15.94
C GLU A 113 -8.95 1.26 14.83
N GLY A 114 -9.09 0.58 13.68
CA GLY A 114 -9.90 1.01 12.54
C GLY A 114 -9.36 2.26 11.81
N LEU A 115 -8.14 2.68 12.12
CA LEU A 115 -7.52 3.91 11.60
C LEU A 115 -6.70 3.67 10.33
N GLY A 116 -6.54 2.41 9.91
CA GLY A 116 -5.71 2.09 8.77
C GLY A 116 -5.83 0.66 8.29
N GLN A 117 -4.95 0.31 7.37
CA GLN A 117 -4.87 -1.00 6.76
C GLN A 117 -3.42 -1.42 6.63
N TYR A 118 -3.12 -2.66 6.99
CA TYR A 118 -1.83 -3.29 6.71
C TYR A 118 -1.89 -3.99 5.36
N TRP A 119 -0.92 -3.71 4.52
CA TRP A 119 -0.76 -4.28 3.19
C TRP A 119 0.48 -5.15 3.16
N THR A 120 0.30 -6.45 2.98
CA THR A 120 1.40 -7.40 2.78
C THR A 120 1.37 -7.87 1.33
N ARG A 121 2.41 -7.52 0.60
CA ARG A 121 2.59 -7.90 -0.81
C ARG A 121 3.69 -8.94 -0.90
N GLN A 122 3.43 -10.02 -1.60
CA GLN A 122 4.41 -11.08 -1.83
C GLN A 122 4.58 -11.27 -3.33
N TYR A 123 5.81 -11.26 -3.77
CA TYR A 123 6.18 -11.48 -5.16
C TYR A 123 7.08 -12.70 -5.27
N GLY A 124 6.69 -13.67 -6.08
CA GLY A 124 7.52 -14.80 -6.45
C GLY A 124 8.82 -14.33 -7.11
N ARG A 125 9.81 -15.20 -7.14
CA ARG A 125 11.08 -14.97 -7.81
C ARG A 125 11.46 -16.21 -8.59
N ARG A 126 12.10 -16.06 -9.75
CA ARG A 126 12.62 -17.18 -10.50
C ARG A 126 13.75 -17.91 -9.78
N ARG A 127 14.45 -17.19 -8.89
CA ARG A 127 15.52 -17.73 -8.06
C ARG A 127 15.43 -17.18 -6.65
N GLY A 128 15.55 -18.06 -5.64
CA GLY A 128 15.52 -17.70 -4.22
C GLY A 128 14.11 -17.58 -3.65
N PHE A 129 14.03 -17.06 -2.44
CA PHE A 129 12.78 -16.90 -1.72
C PHE A 129 11.92 -15.75 -2.28
N PRO A 130 10.58 -15.84 -2.20
CA PRO A 130 9.71 -14.73 -2.53
C PRO A 130 10.09 -13.46 -1.77
N GLN A 131 9.93 -12.31 -2.42
CA GLN A 131 10.04 -11.02 -1.74
C GLN A 131 8.73 -10.72 -1.03
N VAL A 132 8.82 -10.27 0.22
CA VAL A 132 7.67 -9.79 0.99
C VAL A 132 7.87 -8.31 1.29
N ILE A 133 6.83 -7.51 1.02
CA ILE A 133 6.78 -6.07 1.27
C ILE A 133 5.62 -5.79 2.21
N HIS A 134 5.91 -5.13 3.33
CA HIS A 134 4.90 -4.68 4.27
C HIS A 134 4.77 -3.17 4.22
N SER A 135 3.56 -2.68 4.28
CA SER A 135 3.26 -1.26 4.48
C SER A 135 1.97 -1.09 5.28
N CYS A 136 1.81 0.07 5.89
CA CYS A 136 0.59 0.43 6.59
C CYS A 136 0.03 1.72 5.98
N LYS A 137 -1.19 1.66 5.43
CA LYS A 137 -1.94 2.86 5.03
C LYS A 137 -2.72 3.37 6.21
N ARG A 138 -2.55 4.65 6.54
CA ARG A 138 -3.27 5.33 7.63
C ARG A 138 -4.03 6.52 7.09
N PHE A 139 -5.25 6.68 7.57
CA PHE A 139 -6.08 7.85 7.27
C PHE A 139 -5.73 8.99 8.23
N ALA A 140 -4.57 9.61 7.98
CA ALA A 140 -3.98 10.63 8.84
C ALA A 140 -3.13 11.62 8.02
N GLY A 141 -2.56 12.60 8.71
CA GLY A 141 -1.64 13.57 8.13
C GLY A 141 -2.31 14.67 7.32
N PRO A 142 -1.50 15.58 6.73
CA PRO A 142 -2.01 16.76 6.04
C PRO A 142 -2.78 16.45 4.76
N THR A 143 -2.46 15.32 4.09
CA THR A 143 -3.16 14.84 2.87
C THR A 143 -4.35 13.94 3.20
N GLY A 144 -4.52 13.55 4.46
CA GLY A 144 -5.54 12.62 4.91
C GLY A 144 -5.25 11.16 4.64
N LEU A 145 -4.16 10.82 3.93
CA LEU A 145 -3.72 9.46 3.66
C LEU A 145 -2.19 9.39 3.67
N GLU A 146 -1.66 8.44 4.41
CA GLU A 146 -0.22 8.19 4.52
C GLU A 146 0.07 6.69 4.38
N GLU A 147 1.19 6.36 3.75
CA GLU A 147 1.72 5.00 3.70
C GLU A 147 3.03 4.93 4.47
N TYR A 148 3.07 4.13 5.53
CA TYR A 148 4.24 3.86 6.33
C TYR A 148 4.95 2.61 5.82
N LEU A 149 6.25 2.74 5.55
CA LEU A 149 7.07 1.68 4.94
C LEU A 149 7.94 0.93 5.95
N GLY A 150 8.13 1.49 7.14
CA GLY A 150 9.00 0.97 8.20
C GLY A 150 10.08 1.97 8.61
N LEU A 151 10.72 1.74 9.76
CA LEU A 151 11.78 2.60 10.35
C LEU A 151 11.41 4.09 10.43
N GLY A 152 10.11 4.40 10.55
CA GLY A 152 9.62 5.77 10.58
C GLY A 152 9.52 6.45 9.22
N ILE A 153 9.86 5.78 8.13
CA ILE A 153 9.75 6.33 6.78
C ILE A 153 8.29 6.22 6.32
N GLY A 154 7.76 7.30 5.81
CA GLY A 154 6.41 7.36 5.27
C GLY A 154 6.31 8.23 4.02
N ILE A 155 5.18 8.05 3.33
CA ILE A 155 4.79 8.79 2.14
C ILE A 155 3.42 9.39 2.40
N ALA A 156 3.29 10.70 2.31
CA ALA A 156 1.99 11.34 2.23
C ALA A 156 1.42 11.14 0.82
N LEU A 157 0.18 10.67 0.76
CA LEU A 157 -0.47 10.30 -0.51
C LEU A 157 -1.68 11.19 -0.75
N THR A 158 -1.91 11.54 -2.01
CA THR A 158 -3.16 12.09 -2.50
C THR A 158 -3.84 11.08 -3.41
N LEU A 159 -5.17 11.16 -3.51
CA LEU A 159 -5.97 10.31 -4.38
C LEU A 159 -6.46 11.09 -5.59
N ASP A 160 -6.52 10.42 -6.73
CA ASP A 160 -7.21 10.91 -7.91
C ASP A 160 -7.94 9.78 -8.64
N ALA A 161 -8.92 10.14 -9.46
CA ALA A 161 -9.60 9.23 -10.35
C ALA A 161 -9.49 9.76 -11.78
N VAL A 162 -8.83 9.00 -12.63
CA VAL A 162 -8.59 9.37 -14.03
C VAL A 162 -8.94 8.16 -14.91
N ASP A 163 -9.81 8.37 -15.89
CA ASP A 163 -10.21 7.35 -16.85
C ASP A 163 -10.66 6.02 -16.21
N GLY A 164 -11.43 6.12 -15.12
CA GLY A 164 -11.91 4.96 -14.37
C GLY A 164 -10.84 4.27 -13.49
N SER A 165 -9.63 4.79 -13.45
CA SER A 165 -8.55 4.28 -12.61
C SER A 165 -8.43 5.05 -11.31
N LEU A 166 -8.24 4.36 -10.19
CA LEU A 166 -7.92 4.99 -8.90
C LEU A 166 -6.40 5.13 -8.77
N LEU A 167 -5.93 6.36 -8.57
CA LEU A 167 -4.51 6.67 -8.46
C LEU A 167 -4.16 7.11 -7.04
N PHE A 168 -3.04 6.58 -6.52
CA PHE A 168 -2.37 7.04 -5.31
C PHE A 168 -1.09 7.75 -5.73
N LEU A 169 -0.99 9.02 -5.41
CA LEU A 169 0.10 9.90 -5.85
C LEU A 169 0.90 10.33 -4.63
N SER A 170 2.22 10.17 -4.66
CA SER A 170 3.05 10.73 -3.58
C SER A 170 3.02 12.26 -3.63
N ASP A 171 2.69 12.88 -2.50
CA ASP A 171 2.81 14.32 -2.28
C ASP A 171 4.22 14.63 -1.78
N HIS A 172 4.60 14.05 -0.65
CA HIS A 172 5.95 14.16 -0.08
C HIS A 172 6.34 12.92 0.72
N TYR A 173 7.63 12.75 0.91
CA TYR A 173 8.20 11.74 1.80
C TYR A 173 8.55 12.36 3.14
N PHE A 174 8.47 11.57 4.20
CA PHE A 174 8.84 12.03 5.53
C PHE A 174 9.51 10.92 6.34
N VAL A 175 10.22 11.33 7.39
CA VAL A 175 10.74 10.44 8.43
C VAL A 175 10.14 10.89 9.76
N GLN A 176 9.59 9.95 10.50
CA GLN A 176 9.01 10.18 11.81
C GLN A 176 9.76 9.38 12.89
N ALA A 177 10.24 10.07 13.92
CA ALA A 177 10.88 9.49 15.09
C ALA A 177 10.17 10.03 16.35
N GLY A 178 9.31 9.22 16.95
CA GLY A 178 8.45 9.67 18.05
C GLY A 178 7.53 10.80 17.60
N ALA A 179 7.57 11.94 18.29
CA ALA A 179 6.80 13.14 17.97
C ALA A 179 7.44 14.00 16.84
N LEU A 180 8.72 13.78 16.53
CA LEU A 180 9.42 14.54 15.51
C LEU A 180 9.08 13.99 14.12
N ARG A 181 8.61 14.87 13.25
CA ARG A 181 8.34 14.56 11.84
C ARG A 181 9.13 15.52 10.94
N LEU A 182 9.98 14.94 10.09
CA LEU A 182 10.82 15.67 9.15
C LEU A 182 10.39 15.34 7.72
N HIS A 183 10.06 16.37 6.94
CA HIS A 183 9.81 16.20 5.51
C HIS A 183 11.14 16.01 4.78
N LEU A 184 11.20 15.02 3.88
CA LEU A 184 12.35 14.88 3.00
C LEU A 184 12.36 16.01 1.98
N PRO A 185 13.48 16.73 1.86
CA PRO A 185 13.61 17.73 0.79
C PRO A 185 13.53 17.04 -0.59
N ARG A 186 13.03 17.75 -1.58
CA ARG A 186 12.79 17.20 -2.93
C ARG A 186 14.03 16.57 -3.59
N TRP A 187 15.20 17.09 -3.29
CA TRP A 187 16.46 16.58 -3.84
C TRP A 187 16.90 15.24 -3.22
N LEU A 188 16.39 14.91 -2.02
CA LEU A 188 16.59 13.61 -1.35
C LEU A 188 15.44 12.63 -1.64
N SER A 189 14.37 13.10 -2.23
CA SER A 189 13.23 12.28 -2.58
C SER A 189 13.60 11.26 -3.66
N PRO A 190 13.14 10.01 -3.55
CA PRO A 190 13.36 8.99 -4.59
C PRO A 190 12.63 9.30 -5.91
N GLY A 191 11.80 10.34 -5.93
CA GLY A 191 10.99 10.72 -7.06
C GLY A 191 9.48 10.64 -6.77
N ARG A 192 8.67 10.88 -7.80
CA ARG A 192 7.22 10.77 -7.73
C ARG A 192 6.81 9.30 -7.82
N LEU A 193 6.12 8.81 -6.80
CA LEU A 193 5.49 7.50 -6.80
C LEU A 193 4.04 7.65 -7.27
N VAL A 194 3.65 6.83 -8.23
CA VAL A 194 2.27 6.69 -8.70
C VAL A 194 1.90 5.21 -8.57
N ILE A 195 0.85 4.92 -7.82
CA ILE A 195 0.27 3.57 -7.77
C ILE A 195 -1.12 3.66 -8.39
N GLY A 196 -1.34 2.89 -9.46
CA GLY A 196 -2.62 2.82 -10.15
C GLY A 196 -3.37 1.55 -9.78
N HIS A 197 -4.69 1.64 -9.67
CA HIS A 197 -5.60 0.51 -9.61
C HIS A 197 -6.59 0.64 -10.77
N VAL A 198 -6.53 -0.31 -11.70
CA VAL A 198 -7.34 -0.34 -12.92
C VAL A 198 -8.20 -1.59 -12.93
N ASP A 199 -9.50 -1.45 -13.05
CA ASP A 199 -10.40 -2.59 -13.21
C ASP A 199 -10.35 -3.12 -14.65
N LEU A 200 -10.21 -4.44 -14.80
CA LEU A 200 -10.20 -5.11 -16.10
C LEU A 200 -11.53 -5.81 -16.40
N GLY A 201 -12.49 -5.73 -15.50
CA GLY A 201 -13.71 -6.53 -15.56
C GLY A 201 -13.50 -7.99 -15.16
N GLU A 202 -14.60 -8.76 -15.10
CA GLU A 202 -14.60 -10.20 -14.78
C GLU A 202 -13.86 -10.55 -13.48
N GLY A 203 -13.93 -9.67 -12.48
CA GLY A 203 -13.24 -9.85 -11.20
C GLY A 203 -11.72 -9.76 -11.28
N ARG A 204 -11.17 -9.20 -12.36
CA ARG A 204 -9.72 -8.97 -12.52
C ARG A 204 -9.39 -7.48 -12.43
N PHE A 205 -8.21 -7.17 -11.94
CA PHE A 205 -7.72 -5.80 -11.86
C PHE A 205 -6.19 -5.74 -11.90
N VAL A 206 -5.67 -4.59 -12.23
CA VAL A 206 -4.22 -4.31 -12.27
C VAL A 206 -3.84 -3.37 -11.14
N PHE A 207 -2.72 -3.65 -10.50
CA PHE A 207 -1.95 -2.64 -9.80
C PHE A 207 -0.71 -2.28 -10.61
N THR A 208 -0.52 -0.97 -10.83
CA THR A 208 0.72 -0.43 -11.38
C THR A 208 1.50 0.28 -10.28
N LEU A 209 2.80 0.25 -10.38
CA LEU A 209 3.72 1.04 -9.56
C LEU A 209 4.70 1.74 -10.49
N ASP A 210 4.68 3.06 -10.48
CA ASP A 210 5.58 3.90 -11.26
C ASP A 210 6.37 4.81 -10.32
N LEU A 211 7.69 4.68 -10.34
CA LEU A 211 8.59 5.59 -9.61
C LEU A 211 9.38 6.39 -10.62
N ILE A 212 9.15 7.69 -10.67
CA ILE A 212 9.69 8.61 -11.67
C ILE A 212 10.52 9.69 -10.99
N HIS A 213 11.81 9.71 -11.25
CA HIS A 213 12.70 10.73 -10.73
C HIS A 213 12.80 11.91 -11.71
N PRO A 214 12.79 13.19 -11.25
CA PRO A 214 12.73 14.35 -12.14
C PRO A 214 13.94 14.47 -13.10
N LEU A 215 15.10 13.96 -12.70
CA LEU A 215 16.32 14.02 -13.52
C LEU A 215 16.65 12.71 -14.21
N LEU A 216 16.28 11.55 -13.61
CA LEU A 216 16.66 10.23 -14.10
C LEU A 216 15.52 9.53 -14.89
N GLY A 217 14.33 10.14 -14.92
CA GLY A 217 13.16 9.58 -15.58
C GLY A 217 12.57 8.37 -14.80
N GLU A 218 11.94 7.44 -15.52
CA GLU A 218 11.38 6.23 -14.94
C GLU A 218 12.49 5.39 -14.30
N LEU A 219 12.39 5.18 -12.98
CA LEU A 219 13.31 4.34 -12.24
C LEU A 219 12.80 2.90 -12.15
N ILE A 220 11.50 2.76 -11.84
CA ILE A 220 10.83 1.47 -11.66
C ILE A 220 9.43 1.61 -12.26
N HIS A 221 9.05 0.64 -13.07
CA HIS A 221 7.69 0.37 -13.48
C HIS A 221 7.37 -1.09 -13.18
N GLN A 222 6.26 -1.37 -12.52
CA GLN A 222 5.77 -2.73 -12.28
C GLN A 222 4.27 -2.78 -12.52
N LEU A 223 3.83 -3.83 -13.21
CA LEU A 223 2.42 -4.13 -13.46
C LEU A 223 2.12 -5.54 -12.95
N VAL A 224 1.11 -5.64 -12.10
CA VAL A 224 0.66 -6.90 -11.50
C VAL A 224 -0.83 -7.05 -11.74
N VAL A 225 -1.23 -8.16 -12.33
CA VAL A 225 -2.64 -8.51 -12.52
C VAL A 225 -3.08 -9.38 -11.36
N PHE A 226 -4.19 -9.02 -10.73
CA PHE A 226 -4.82 -9.77 -9.64
C PHE A 226 -6.23 -10.20 -10.00
N ALA A 227 -6.73 -11.21 -9.30
CA ALA A 227 -8.11 -11.65 -9.33
C ALA A 227 -8.79 -11.40 -7.98
N ASP A 228 -10.08 -11.04 -8.02
CA ASP A 228 -10.93 -11.01 -6.84
C ASP A 228 -11.07 -12.43 -6.24
N PRO A 229 -11.16 -12.57 -4.93
CA PRO A 229 -11.52 -13.84 -4.32
C PRO A 229 -12.86 -14.34 -4.87
N LYS A 230 -13.02 -15.67 -5.01
CA LYS A 230 -14.22 -16.31 -5.60
C LYS A 230 -15.53 -15.92 -4.91
N ASP A 231 -15.47 -15.55 -3.63
CA ASP A 231 -16.63 -15.11 -2.85
C ASP A 231 -17.01 -13.64 -3.11
N MET A 232 -16.33 -12.98 -4.03
CA MET A 232 -16.54 -11.57 -4.38
C MET A 232 -17.12 -11.35 -5.79
N THR A 233 -17.24 -12.38 -6.58
CA THR A 233 -17.79 -12.32 -7.95
C THR A 233 -19.29 -12.57 -8.00
#